data_6cecbd9b03e37999380965d2e22d6182
#
_entry.id   6cecbd9b03e37999380965d2e22d6182
#
_cell.length_a   1.000
_cell.length_b   1.000
_cell.length_c   1.000
_cell.angle_alpha   90.00
_cell.angle_beta   90.00
_cell.angle_gamma   90.00
#
_symmetry.space_group_name_H-M   'P 1'
#
loop_
_entity.id
_entity.type
_entity.pdbx_description
1 polymer ?
#
loop_
_entity_poly.entity_id
_entity_poly.type
_entity_poly.pdbx_seq_one_letter_code
_entity_poly.pdbx_strand_id
1 'polypeptide(L)'
;GQVLTATGGTTATWQTTAASAVSFPQNSQSADYTLVIGDAGKSMFHPAADTTARTFTIPANASVAFDIGAAVLFVNEFLAGELTIAITSDTVETIDGTTGTVVLTGGNVMTALKVTATKWLVWTEKVDHPFDEVVAASHSSTPYVAAYPWSAAGFGTKFANPSTLPAGNGSGGAFNPEGTAIVFSHQTTPFVTAYAWTPAGFGAKLADPATLTAGVGRGAAFSPSGDHVALSDENSPWMAVYPWSASGFGAKFADPATTPTGSGRAIRFSPAGTELALVHQIAPCISAYPWSPSGFGTKFANPATAVCSGTSGSAGLGFSPAGTEIGVGHDDSPYLSVYSWSTSGFGTKFDNPDTLPSGAAAHAVAFSPAGTEVLVGNGATPWIHAYPWSAAGFGAKLSDPSTLPTGTVRSIGFSSTGLEVILGHDTSPYITAYPWSPSGFGTKFANPSTLPASNVFGITFANN
;
A
#
# COMPACT_ATOMS: atom_id res chain seq x y z
N GLY A 1 32.85 10.47 16.49
CA GLY A 1 33.26 10.65 17.89
C GLY A 1 34.66 11.23 17.97
N GLN A 2 35.04 11.71 19.15
CA GLN A 2 36.43 12.19 19.40
C GLN A 2 37.20 11.06 20.07
N VAL A 3 38.46 10.91 19.69
CA VAL A 3 39.38 9.95 20.33
C VAL A 3 40.45 10.71 21.08
N LEU A 4 40.76 10.28 22.29
CA LEU A 4 41.84 10.84 23.08
C LEU A 4 43.17 10.30 22.52
N THR A 5 43.98 11.15 21.94
CA THR A 5 45.25 10.76 21.34
C THR A 5 46.38 11.36 22.15
N ALA A 6 47.37 10.56 22.56
CA ALA A 6 48.58 11.04 23.22
C ALA A 6 49.45 11.78 22.22
N THR A 7 49.71 13.06 22.49
CA THR A 7 50.50 13.94 21.61
C THR A 7 51.89 14.22 22.18
N GLY A 8 52.29 13.54 23.23
CA GLY A 8 53.59 13.62 23.92
C GLY A 8 53.55 12.95 25.27
N GLY A 9 54.68 12.82 25.95
CA GLY A 9 54.81 12.02 27.19
C GLY A 9 53.94 12.46 28.37
N THR A 10 53.28 13.61 28.35
CA THR A 10 52.47 14.18 29.42
C THR A 10 51.19 14.88 28.95
N THR A 11 50.90 14.91 27.66
CA THR A 11 49.68 15.58 27.11
C THR A 11 48.90 14.67 26.21
N ALA A 12 47.58 14.67 26.37
CA ALA A 12 46.63 14.01 25.47
C ALA A 12 45.60 15.05 24.99
N THR A 13 45.25 15.02 23.72
CA THR A 13 44.24 15.91 23.12
C THR A 13 43.11 15.09 22.50
N TRP A 14 41.90 15.61 22.62
CA TRP A 14 40.76 15.07 21.90
C TRP A 14 40.85 15.46 20.42
N GLN A 15 40.97 14.46 19.57
CA GLN A 15 40.93 14.66 18.13
C GLN A 15 39.64 14.10 17.56
N THR A 16 39.01 14.86 16.66
CA THR A 16 37.93 14.29 15.82
C THR A 16 38.58 13.31 14.87
N THR A 17 38.32 12.03 15.08
CA THR A 17 38.56 11.07 13.99
C THR A 17 37.62 11.44 12.84
N ALA A 18 38.17 11.57 11.63
CA ALA A 18 37.33 11.47 10.45
C ALA A 18 36.49 10.19 10.64
N ALA A 19 35.17 10.31 10.48
CA ALA A 19 34.32 9.14 10.52
C ALA A 19 34.87 8.16 9.50
N SER A 20 35.57 7.12 9.96
CA SER A 20 35.86 5.98 9.10
C SER A 20 34.50 5.36 8.80
N ALA A 21 33.99 5.59 7.60
CA ALA A 21 32.87 4.81 7.12
C ALA A 21 33.27 3.35 7.30
N VAL A 22 32.52 2.60 8.12
CA VAL A 22 32.70 1.15 8.21
C VAL A 22 32.33 0.64 6.82
N SER A 23 33.32 0.30 6.00
CA SER A 23 33.07 -0.32 4.70
C SER A 23 33.11 -1.81 4.88
N PHE A 24 32.05 -2.50 4.46
CA PHE A 24 32.06 -3.95 4.27
C PHE A 24 32.64 -4.24 2.87
N PRO A 25 33.84 -4.81 2.74
CA PRO A 25 34.35 -5.21 1.44
C PRO A 25 33.38 -6.15 0.74
N GLN A 26 33.06 -5.84 -0.51
CA GLN A 26 32.07 -6.62 -1.28
C GLN A 26 32.66 -7.91 -1.83
N ASN A 27 31.91 -9.00 -1.70
CA ASN A 27 32.12 -10.27 -2.38
C ASN A 27 30.89 -10.53 -3.28
N SER A 28 31.03 -10.23 -4.59
CA SER A 28 29.93 -10.36 -5.54
C SER A 28 29.87 -11.79 -6.11
N GLN A 29 28.69 -12.40 -6.07
CA GLN A 29 28.44 -13.77 -6.50
C GLN A 29 27.21 -13.84 -7.42
N SER A 30 27.39 -14.44 -8.59
CA SER A 30 26.34 -14.74 -9.58
C SER A 30 26.13 -16.25 -9.74
N ALA A 31 26.45 -17.02 -8.73
CA ALA A 31 26.23 -18.46 -8.63
C ALA A 31 25.96 -18.85 -7.18
N ASP A 32 25.49 -20.07 -6.95
CA ASP A 32 25.36 -20.59 -5.59
C ASP A 32 26.73 -20.55 -4.91
N TYR A 33 26.74 -20.11 -3.64
CA TYR A 33 27.98 -19.85 -2.93
C TYR A 33 27.93 -20.38 -1.49
N THR A 34 29.01 -21.03 -1.05
CA THR A 34 29.18 -21.40 0.34
C THR A 34 30.23 -20.48 0.99
N LEU A 35 29.87 -19.84 2.10
CA LEU A 35 30.74 -18.90 2.79
C LEU A 35 32.02 -19.56 3.24
N VAL A 36 33.12 -18.81 3.16
CA VAL A 36 34.43 -19.18 3.70
C VAL A 36 34.82 -18.27 4.86
N ILE A 37 35.79 -18.64 5.67
CA ILE A 37 36.21 -17.90 6.86
C ILE A 37 36.56 -16.43 6.54
N GLY A 38 37.09 -16.16 5.36
CA GLY A 38 37.41 -14.80 4.92
C GLY A 38 36.22 -13.93 4.54
N ASP A 39 34.98 -14.42 4.64
CA ASP A 39 33.77 -13.62 4.39
C ASP A 39 33.24 -12.91 5.65
N ALA A 40 33.79 -13.24 6.81
CA ALA A 40 33.54 -12.46 8.01
C ALA A 40 33.87 -10.97 7.81
N GLY A 41 32.93 -10.09 8.13
CA GLY A 41 33.07 -8.64 7.93
C GLY A 41 32.92 -8.19 6.48
N LYS A 42 32.41 -9.03 5.57
CA LYS A 42 32.14 -8.67 4.18
C LYS A 42 30.65 -8.58 3.88
N SER A 43 30.36 -7.92 2.76
CA SER A 43 29.07 -7.91 2.09
C SER A 43 29.06 -8.98 1.00
N MET A 44 28.20 -9.98 1.15
CA MET A 44 27.91 -10.99 0.13
C MET A 44 26.85 -10.43 -0.79
N PHE A 45 27.22 -10.15 -2.04
CA PHE A 45 26.40 -9.34 -2.95
C PHE A 45 25.91 -10.21 -4.13
N HIS A 46 24.58 -10.29 -4.29
CA HIS A 46 23.93 -10.89 -5.45
C HIS A 46 23.50 -9.75 -6.40
N PRO A 47 24.15 -9.61 -7.58
CA PRO A 47 23.98 -8.47 -8.45
C PRO A 47 22.69 -8.52 -9.27
N ALA A 48 22.10 -7.37 -9.58
CA ALA A 48 20.91 -7.22 -10.43
C ALA A 48 21.05 -7.83 -11.84
N ALA A 49 22.28 -7.97 -12.33
CA ALA A 49 22.56 -8.61 -13.61
C ALA A 49 22.29 -10.13 -13.59
N ASP A 50 22.23 -10.76 -12.40
CA ASP A 50 21.87 -12.17 -12.24
C ASP A 50 20.42 -12.27 -11.74
N THR A 51 19.49 -12.51 -12.65
CA THR A 51 18.07 -12.70 -12.38
C THR A 51 17.71 -14.14 -11.99
N THR A 52 18.69 -15.03 -11.86
CA THR A 52 18.48 -16.41 -11.46
C THR A 52 18.42 -16.50 -9.93
N ALA A 53 17.48 -17.26 -9.39
CA ALA A 53 17.46 -17.55 -7.96
C ALA A 53 18.75 -18.27 -7.52
N ARG A 54 19.35 -17.81 -6.42
CA ARG A 54 20.61 -18.33 -5.89
C ARG A 54 20.49 -18.76 -4.44
N THR A 55 21.43 -19.63 -4.03
CA THR A 55 21.55 -20.05 -2.64
C THR A 55 22.94 -19.70 -2.12
N PHE A 56 22.98 -18.87 -1.05
CA PHE A 56 24.20 -18.67 -0.29
C PHE A 56 24.11 -19.46 1.00
N THR A 57 25.10 -20.33 1.22
CA THR A 57 25.08 -21.29 2.32
C THR A 57 26.05 -20.87 3.43
N ILE A 58 25.55 -20.75 4.64
CA ILE A 58 26.36 -20.65 5.86
C ILE A 58 26.80 -22.08 6.22
N PRO A 59 28.10 -22.38 6.15
CA PRO A 59 28.59 -23.72 6.42
C PRO A 59 28.51 -24.09 7.90
N ALA A 60 28.45 -25.38 8.21
CA ALA A 60 28.53 -25.86 9.58
C ALA A 60 29.80 -25.38 10.28
N ASN A 61 29.71 -25.05 11.56
CA ASN A 61 30.87 -24.65 12.36
C ASN A 61 32.00 -25.71 12.35
N ALA A 62 31.66 -26.98 12.23
CA ALA A 62 32.63 -28.06 12.11
C ALA A 62 33.45 -27.99 10.82
N SER A 63 32.93 -27.35 9.76
CA SER A 63 33.62 -27.22 8.46
C SER A 63 34.32 -25.87 8.33
N VAL A 64 33.67 -24.77 8.77
CA VAL A 64 34.23 -23.41 8.79
C VAL A 64 33.87 -22.74 10.12
N ALA A 65 34.85 -22.69 11.03
CA ALA A 65 34.68 -22.16 12.37
C ALA A 65 34.78 -20.61 12.38
N PHE A 66 33.71 -19.93 12.06
CA PHE A 66 33.65 -18.47 12.28
C PHE A 66 33.73 -18.15 13.77
N ASP A 67 34.40 -17.08 14.12
CA ASP A 67 34.47 -16.60 15.51
C ASP A 67 33.08 -16.11 15.98
N ILE A 68 32.81 -16.29 17.27
CA ILE A 68 31.63 -15.65 17.91
C ILE A 68 31.79 -14.13 17.79
N GLY A 69 30.76 -13.45 17.32
CA GLY A 69 30.79 -12.02 16.98
C GLY A 69 31.12 -11.77 15.50
N ALA A 70 31.45 -12.78 14.70
CA ALA A 70 31.57 -12.60 13.25
C ALA A 70 30.24 -12.17 12.66
N ALA A 71 30.27 -11.14 11.80
CA ALA A 71 29.10 -10.65 11.08
C ALA A 71 29.34 -10.81 9.56
N VAL A 72 28.28 -11.16 8.85
CA VAL A 72 28.23 -11.18 7.37
C VAL A 72 26.99 -10.44 6.94
N LEU A 73 27.16 -9.51 6.00
CA LEU A 73 26.04 -8.79 5.39
C LEU A 73 25.69 -9.48 4.06
N PHE A 74 24.43 -9.86 3.87
CA PHE A 74 23.92 -10.35 2.59
C PHE A 74 23.12 -9.24 1.93
N VAL A 75 23.42 -8.97 0.67
CA VAL A 75 22.75 -7.96 -0.14
C VAL A 75 22.21 -8.64 -1.39
N ASN A 76 20.91 -8.69 -1.52
CA ASN A 76 20.24 -9.07 -2.75
C ASN A 76 19.89 -7.79 -3.51
N GLU A 77 20.67 -7.47 -4.55
CA GLU A 77 20.47 -6.25 -5.31
C GLU A 77 19.09 -6.25 -5.94
N PHE A 78 18.56 -5.06 -6.04
CA PHE A 78 17.29 -4.81 -6.69
C PHE A 78 17.28 -5.33 -8.14
N LEU A 79 16.23 -6.05 -8.55
CA LEU A 79 16.10 -6.82 -9.80
C LEU A 79 16.92 -8.12 -9.87
N ALA A 80 17.77 -8.45 -8.89
CA ALA A 80 18.38 -9.76 -8.81
C ALA A 80 17.31 -10.85 -8.57
N GLY A 81 17.63 -12.08 -8.95
CA GLY A 81 16.80 -13.24 -8.60
C GLY A 81 16.66 -13.41 -7.08
N GLU A 82 15.74 -14.24 -6.64
CA GLU A 82 15.56 -14.56 -5.23
C GLU A 82 16.86 -15.14 -4.63
N LEU A 83 17.26 -14.66 -3.44
CA LEU A 83 18.44 -15.15 -2.75
C LEU A 83 18.03 -15.92 -1.50
N THR A 84 18.24 -17.22 -1.52
CA THR A 84 18.04 -18.10 -0.36
C THR A 84 19.30 -18.15 0.48
N ILE A 85 19.19 -17.84 1.78
CA ILE A 85 20.26 -18.03 2.76
C ILE A 85 20.01 -19.34 3.48
N ALA A 86 20.80 -20.36 3.12
CA ALA A 86 20.71 -21.69 3.70
C ALA A 86 21.75 -21.90 4.80
N ILE A 87 21.53 -22.90 5.65
CA ILE A 87 22.49 -23.33 6.67
C ILE A 87 22.60 -24.85 6.65
N THR A 88 23.81 -25.39 6.85
CA THR A 88 24.03 -26.82 6.70
C THR A 88 23.59 -27.63 7.91
N SER A 89 24.01 -27.25 9.13
CA SER A 89 23.68 -27.98 10.36
C SER A 89 23.63 -27.13 11.62
N ASP A 90 24.12 -25.89 11.57
CA ASP A 90 23.97 -24.92 12.64
C ASP A 90 22.53 -24.34 12.61
N THR A 91 22.18 -23.48 13.55
CA THR A 91 20.86 -22.85 13.60
C THR A 91 20.95 -21.40 13.10
N VAL A 92 20.09 -21.02 12.17
CA VAL A 92 19.75 -19.64 11.87
C VAL A 92 18.46 -19.32 12.62
N GLU A 93 18.46 -18.24 13.37
CA GLU A 93 17.30 -17.76 14.12
C GLU A 93 17.11 -16.27 13.83
N THR A 94 15.91 -15.90 13.41
CA THR A 94 15.52 -14.48 13.27
C THR A 94 15.33 -13.84 14.65
N ILE A 95 15.36 -12.51 14.68
CA ILE A 95 15.25 -11.77 15.95
C ILE A 95 13.90 -11.99 16.67
N ASP A 96 12.88 -12.43 15.93
CA ASP A 96 11.55 -12.81 16.47
C ASP A 96 11.48 -14.28 16.96
N GLY A 97 12.59 -15.04 16.84
CA GLY A 97 12.69 -16.42 17.30
C GLY A 97 12.34 -17.48 16.26
N THR A 98 12.02 -17.09 15.02
CA THR A 98 11.80 -18.05 13.92
C THR A 98 13.15 -18.68 13.51
N THR A 99 13.16 -19.98 13.27
CA THR A 99 14.36 -20.71 12.84
C THR A 99 14.21 -21.28 11.45
N GLY A 100 15.31 -21.33 10.69
CA GLY A 100 15.35 -21.97 9.38
C GLY A 100 16.00 -21.14 8.28
N THR A 101 15.72 -21.52 7.06
CA THR A 101 16.19 -20.84 5.85
C THR A 101 15.51 -19.47 5.71
N VAL A 102 16.28 -18.44 5.37
CA VAL A 102 15.77 -17.10 5.08
C VAL A 102 15.84 -16.83 3.60
N VAL A 103 14.79 -16.23 3.06
CA VAL A 103 14.71 -15.84 1.66
C VAL A 103 14.72 -14.32 1.56
N LEU A 104 15.65 -13.78 0.77
CA LEU A 104 15.76 -12.37 0.46
C LEU A 104 15.24 -12.12 -0.97
N THR A 105 14.16 -11.39 -1.08
CA THR A 105 13.74 -10.82 -2.37
C THR A 105 14.66 -9.67 -2.78
N GLY A 106 14.66 -9.29 -4.06
CA GLY A 106 15.50 -8.20 -4.54
C GLY A 106 15.25 -6.87 -3.79
N GLY A 107 16.32 -6.15 -3.53
CA GLY A 107 16.30 -4.90 -2.76
C GLY A 107 16.39 -5.07 -1.24
N ASN A 108 16.53 -6.29 -0.73
CA ASN A 108 16.65 -6.53 0.71
C ASN A 108 18.08 -6.84 1.13
N VAL A 109 18.41 -6.50 2.35
CA VAL A 109 19.65 -6.88 3.02
C VAL A 109 19.35 -7.69 4.27
N MET A 110 20.28 -8.56 4.64
CA MET A 110 20.23 -9.34 5.88
C MET A 110 21.60 -9.28 6.55
N THR A 111 21.61 -8.99 7.82
CA THR A 111 22.80 -9.18 8.64
C THR A 111 22.70 -10.52 9.36
N ALA A 112 23.75 -11.32 9.27
CA ALA A 112 23.93 -12.53 10.05
C ALA A 112 25.07 -12.33 11.06
N LEU A 113 24.78 -12.49 12.34
CA LEU A 113 25.74 -12.40 13.45
C LEU A 113 25.89 -13.75 14.13
N LYS A 114 27.09 -14.26 14.24
CA LYS A 114 27.36 -15.49 14.98
C LYS A 114 27.35 -15.24 16.48
N VAL A 115 26.38 -15.82 17.18
CA VAL A 115 26.15 -15.57 18.62
C VAL A 115 26.59 -16.75 19.52
N THR A 116 26.66 -17.96 18.97
CA THR A 116 27.27 -19.12 19.64
C THR A 116 28.04 -19.97 18.60
N ALA A 117 28.73 -21.03 19.04
CA ALA A 117 29.44 -21.92 18.13
C ALA A 117 28.56 -22.50 17.01
N THR A 118 27.26 -22.72 17.27
CA THR A 118 26.33 -23.35 16.31
C THR A 118 25.08 -22.51 16.04
N LYS A 119 25.07 -21.23 16.41
CA LYS A 119 23.91 -20.36 16.21
C LYS A 119 24.29 -19.03 15.60
N TRP A 120 23.53 -18.67 14.56
CA TRP A 120 23.53 -17.36 13.94
C TRP A 120 22.21 -16.65 14.20
N LEU A 121 22.29 -15.43 14.69
CA LEU A 121 21.14 -14.52 14.78
C LEU A 121 21.10 -13.69 13.49
N VAL A 122 19.94 -13.62 12.88
CA VAL A 122 19.76 -12.88 11.63
C VAL A 122 18.61 -11.89 11.74
N TRP A 123 18.74 -10.78 11.05
CA TRP A 123 17.67 -9.82 10.84
C TRP A 123 17.75 -9.26 9.43
N THR A 124 16.61 -9.08 8.82
CA THR A 124 16.48 -8.45 7.51
C THR A 124 16.16 -6.98 7.68
N GLU A 125 16.81 -6.15 6.90
CA GLU A 125 16.48 -4.76 6.74
C GLU A 125 16.06 -4.54 5.28
N LYS A 126 14.96 -3.86 5.08
CA LYS A 126 14.63 -3.34 3.76
C LYS A 126 15.61 -2.22 3.46
N VAL A 127 16.33 -2.28 2.34
CA VAL A 127 17.12 -1.13 1.92
C VAL A 127 16.14 -0.04 1.54
N ASP A 128 16.13 1.04 2.30
CA ASP A 128 15.36 2.22 1.93
C ASP A 128 15.82 2.68 0.55
N HIS A 129 15.00 2.42 -0.43
CA HIS A 129 15.18 3.02 -1.74
C HIS A 129 15.05 4.54 -1.55
N PRO A 130 15.74 5.40 -2.34
CA PRO A 130 15.61 6.86 -2.21
C PRO A 130 14.15 7.35 -2.36
N PHE A 131 13.25 6.44 -2.68
CA PHE A 131 11.79 6.63 -2.64
C PHE A 131 11.18 5.51 -1.82
N ASP A 132 10.67 5.85 -0.64
CA ASP A 132 10.10 4.89 0.32
C ASP A 132 8.77 4.31 -0.17
N GLU A 133 8.12 4.98 -1.11
CA GLU A 133 6.79 4.64 -1.60
C GLU A 133 6.58 4.98 -3.07
N VAL A 134 5.52 4.46 -3.62
CA VAL A 134 5.00 4.80 -4.95
C VAL A 134 3.56 5.24 -4.84
N VAL A 135 3.24 6.33 -5.52
CA VAL A 135 1.87 6.79 -5.75
C VAL A 135 1.46 6.43 -7.17
N ALA A 136 0.37 5.70 -7.32
CA ALA A 136 -0.23 5.47 -8.61
C ALA A 136 -1.64 6.10 -8.68
N ALA A 137 -1.95 6.62 -9.86
CA ALA A 137 -3.20 7.29 -10.17
C ALA A 137 -3.86 6.69 -11.41
N SER A 138 -5.16 6.44 -11.35
CA SER A 138 -6.00 6.15 -12.51
C SER A 138 -6.71 7.41 -12.99
N HIS A 139 -6.77 7.62 -14.31
CA HIS A 139 -7.34 8.84 -14.91
C HIS A 139 -8.05 8.59 -16.24
N SER A 140 -8.83 9.58 -16.71
CA SER A 140 -9.77 9.41 -17.81
C SER A 140 -9.20 9.56 -19.22
N SER A 141 -7.95 9.93 -19.41
CA SER A 141 -7.33 10.09 -20.73
C SER A 141 -6.11 9.20 -20.88
N THR A 142 -5.76 8.83 -22.10
CA THR A 142 -4.53 8.08 -22.39
C THR A 142 -3.31 8.78 -21.74
N PRO A 143 -2.45 8.07 -21.00
CA PRO A 143 -2.32 6.61 -20.91
C PRO A 143 -3.22 5.91 -19.87
N TYR A 144 -4.21 6.59 -19.27
CA TYR A 144 -5.18 6.14 -18.27
C TYR A 144 -4.62 5.86 -16.88
N VAL A 145 -3.31 5.78 -16.76
CA VAL A 145 -2.59 5.54 -15.51
C VAL A 145 -1.33 6.39 -15.45
N ALA A 146 -0.96 6.81 -14.25
CA ALA A 146 0.30 7.47 -13.96
C ALA A 146 0.84 6.94 -12.64
N ALA A 147 2.16 6.85 -12.50
CA ALA A 147 2.78 6.49 -11.24
C ALA A 147 4.04 7.33 -11.00
N TYR A 148 4.30 7.61 -9.73
CA TYR A 148 5.37 8.49 -9.29
C TYR A 148 6.07 7.87 -8.09
N PRO A 149 7.41 7.90 -8.04
CA PRO A 149 8.12 7.70 -6.79
C PRO A 149 7.67 8.76 -5.78
N TRP A 150 7.53 8.37 -4.53
CA TRP A 150 7.14 9.26 -3.44
C TRP A 150 8.18 9.26 -2.32
N SER A 151 8.46 10.41 -1.75
CA SER A 151 9.32 10.59 -0.58
C SER A 151 8.87 11.80 0.24
N ALA A 152 9.49 12.06 1.38
CA ALA A 152 9.26 13.28 2.16
C ALA A 152 9.52 14.59 1.39
N ALA A 153 10.21 14.54 0.24
CA ALA A 153 10.38 15.68 -0.66
C ALA A 153 9.21 15.85 -1.65
N GLY A 154 8.24 14.93 -1.67
CA GLY A 154 7.10 14.92 -2.58
C GLY A 154 7.28 13.98 -3.78
N PHE A 155 6.66 14.33 -4.90
CA PHE A 155 6.67 13.53 -6.13
C PHE A 155 8.04 13.51 -6.80
N GLY A 156 8.53 12.30 -7.09
CA GLY A 156 9.67 12.09 -7.99
C GLY A 156 9.28 12.17 -9.47
N THR A 157 10.22 11.81 -10.33
CA THR A 157 9.99 11.75 -11.78
C THR A 157 8.98 10.65 -12.12
N LYS A 158 7.95 11.00 -12.90
CA LYS A 158 6.92 10.04 -13.35
C LYS A 158 7.57 8.81 -13.99
N PHE A 159 7.15 7.62 -13.57
CA PHE A 159 7.55 6.37 -14.22
C PHE A 159 7.11 6.32 -15.69
N ALA A 160 7.82 5.56 -16.50
CA ALA A 160 7.41 5.27 -17.87
C ALA A 160 6.01 4.64 -17.87
N ASN A 161 5.23 4.94 -18.88
CA ASN A 161 3.92 4.30 -19.05
C ASN A 161 4.09 2.80 -19.30
N PRO A 162 3.11 1.97 -18.89
CA PRO A 162 3.16 0.55 -19.24
C PRO A 162 3.21 0.35 -20.76
N SER A 163 3.96 -0.64 -21.22
CA SER A 163 4.09 -0.96 -22.64
C SER A 163 2.76 -1.33 -23.31
N THR A 164 1.85 -1.95 -22.55
CA THR A 164 0.47 -2.21 -22.94
C THR A 164 -0.44 -1.39 -22.02
N LEU A 165 -1.11 -0.41 -22.54
CA LEU A 165 -2.00 0.48 -21.77
C LEU A 165 -3.28 -0.25 -21.34
N PRO A 166 -3.95 0.21 -20.25
CA PRO A 166 -5.34 -0.17 -20.01
C PRO A 166 -6.22 0.14 -21.21
N ALA A 167 -7.29 -0.60 -21.41
CA ALA A 167 -8.14 -0.49 -22.60
C ALA A 167 -9.03 0.76 -22.62
N GLY A 168 -9.16 1.47 -21.51
CA GLY A 168 -10.02 2.66 -21.40
C GLY A 168 -9.82 3.44 -20.11
N ASN A 169 -10.68 4.44 -19.91
CA ASN A 169 -10.63 5.37 -18.78
C ASN A 169 -10.50 4.66 -17.45
N GLY A 170 -9.43 4.95 -16.72
CA GLY A 170 -9.20 4.43 -15.39
C GLY A 170 -10.20 5.00 -14.38
N SER A 171 -10.72 4.15 -13.51
CA SER A 171 -11.74 4.50 -12.51
C SER A 171 -11.28 4.26 -11.08
N GLY A 172 -10.42 3.28 -10.85
CA GLY A 172 -9.87 2.93 -9.56
C GLY A 172 -8.59 2.13 -9.71
N GLY A 173 -7.89 1.88 -8.63
CA GLY A 173 -6.69 1.06 -8.63
C GLY A 173 -6.25 0.67 -7.22
N ALA A 174 -5.51 -0.42 -7.12
CA ALA A 174 -4.92 -0.88 -5.88
C ALA A 174 -3.60 -1.61 -6.16
N PHE A 175 -2.61 -1.36 -5.31
CA PHE A 175 -1.45 -2.23 -5.19
C PHE A 175 -1.78 -3.43 -4.32
N ASN A 176 -1.15 -4.57 -4.58
CA ASN A 176 -1.16 -5.66 -3.63
C ASN A 176 -0.28 -5.29 -2.41
N PRO A 177 -0.52 -5.89 -1.23
CA PRO A 177 0.22 -5.56 -0.02
C PRO A 177 1.73 -5.73 -0.13
N GLU A 178 2.20 -6.67 -0.95
CA GLU A 178 3.62 -6.92 -1.19
C GLU A 178 4.28 -5.87 -2.10
N GLY A 179 3.50 -4.94 -2.71
CA GLY A 179 4.01 -3.95 -3.64
C GLY A 179 4.54 -4.51 -4.96
N THR A 180 4.23 -5.77 -5.30
CA THR A 180 4.74 -6.48 -6.49
C THR A 180 3.80 -6.47 -7.69
N ALA A 181 2.57 -5.99 -7.50
CA ALA A 181 1.57 -5.89 -8.56
C ALA A 181 0.60 -4.73 -8.31
N ILE A 182 0.06 -4.20 -9.40
CA ILE A 182 -0.98 -3.18 -9.37
C ILE A 182 -2.12 -3.55 -10.30
N VAL A 183 -3.35 -3.31 -9.84
CA VAL A 183 -4.58 -3.54 -10.59
C VAL A 183 -5.28 -2.21 -10.81
N PHE A 184 -5.79 -1.98 -12.02
CA PHE A 184 -6.63 -0.82 -12.37
C PHE A 184 -7.96 -1.27 -12.93
N SER A 185 -9.05 -0.76 -12.35
CA SER A 185 -10.40 -0.83 -12.94
C SER A 185 -10.57 0.23 -14.00
N HIS A 186 -11.26 -0.08 -15.10
CA HIS A 186 -11.50 0.87 -16.19
C HIS A 186 -12.82 0.60 -16.94
N GLN A 187 -13.20 1.53 -17.84
CA GLN A 187 -14.54 1.58 -18.42
C GLN A 187 -14.74 0.70 -19.67
N THR A 188 -13.68 0.11 -20.19
CA THR A 188 -13.71 -0.67 -21.44
C THR A 188 -13.31 -2.11 -21.17
N THR A 189 -13.90 -3.09 -21.86
CA THR A 189 -13.50 -4.50 -21.76
C THR A 189 -11.98 -4.64 -21.93
N PRO A 190 -11.29 -5.39 -21.04
CA PRO A 190 -11.79 -6.35 -20.06
C PRO A 190 -12.23 -5.75 -18.70
N PHE A 191 -12.38 -4.42 -18.58
CA PHE A 191 -12.82 -3.67 -17.40
C PHE A 191 -11.82 -3.63 -16.23
N VAL A 192 -10.77 -4.40 -16.32
CA VAL A 192 -9.65 -4.47 -15.37
C VAL A 192 -8.37 -4.77 -16.11
N THR A 193 -7.27 -4.18 -15.66
CA THR A 193 -5.92 -4.50 -16.15
C THR A 193 -4.97 -4.58 -14.96
N ALA A 194 -4.13 -5.59 -14.94
CA ALA A 194 -3.13 -5.80 -13.93
C ALA A 194 -1.72 -5.79 -14.52
N TYR A 195 -0.77 -5.28 -13.76
CA TYR A 195 0.65 -5.25 -14.11
C TYR A 195 1.48 -5.82 -12.97
N ALA A 196 2.52 -6.56 -13.31
CA ALA A 196 3.61 -6.73 -12.39
C ALA A 196 4.20 -5.35 -12.05
N TRP A 197 4.59 -5.16 -10.82
CA TRP A 197 5.23 -3.93 -10.39
C TRP A 197 6.66 -4.21 -9.96
N THR A 198 7.55 -3.33 -10.38
CA THR A 198 8.95 -3.35 -10.00
C THR A 198 9.36 -1.94 -9.62
N PRO A 199 10.45 -1.71 -8.93
CA PRO A 199 10.92 -0.37 -8.65
C PRO A 199 11.36 0.43 -9.90
N ALA A 200 11.52 -0.21 -11.05
CA ALA A 200 11.61 0.48 -12.33
C ALA A 200 10.23 0.96 -12.84
N GLY A 201 9.14 0.64 -12.14
CA GLY A 201 7.77 0.99 -12.48
C GLY A 201 6.97 -0.19 -13.03
N PHE A 202 6.09 0.11 -13.99
CA PHE A 202 5.22 -0.90 -14.62
C PHE A 202 6.03 -1.98 -15.34
N GLY A 203 5.87 -3.22 -14.89
CA GLY A 203 6.36 -4.41 -15.57
C GLY A 203 5.38 -4.92 -16.64
N ALA A 204 5.41 -6.22 -16.89
CA ALA A 204 4.54 -6.86 -17.87
C ALA A 204 3.06 -6.75 -17.45
N LYS A 205 2.16 -6.55 -18.44
CA LYS A 205 0.73 -6.76 -18.24
C LYS A 205 0.49 -8.22 -17.90
N LEU A 206 -0.22 -8.48 -16.81
CA LEU A 206 -0.66 -9.82 -16.44
C LEU A 206 -1.87 -10.24 -17.29
N ALA A 207 -2.13 -11.54 -17.34
CA ALA A 207 -3.28 -12.07 -18.07
C ALA A 207 -4.60 -11.51 -17.50
N ASP A 208 -5.53 -11.19 -18.38
CA ASP A 208 -6.87 -10.79 -17.97
C ASP A 208 -7.59 -11.98 -17.29
N PRO A 209 -8.53 -11.74 -16.36
CA PRO A 209 -9.24 -12.82 -15.72
C PRO A 209 -10.05 -13.63 -16.75
N ALA A 210 -10.04 -14.96 -16.64
CA ALA A 210 -10.75 -15.86 -17.56
C ALA A 210 -12.27 -15.60 -17.57
N THR A 211 -12.83 -15.21 -16.41
CA THR A 211 -14.20 -14.72 -16.28
C THR A 211 -14.14 -13.24 -15.92
N LEU A 212 -14.54 -12.38 -16.83
CA LEU A 212 -14.52 -10.92 -16.63
C LEU A 212 -15.57 -10.47 -15.60
N THR A 213 -15.42 -9.24 -15.07
CA THR A 213 -16.51 -8.53 -14.40
C THR A 213 -17.66 -8.31 -15.37
N ALA A 214 -18.87 -8.12 -14.83
CA ALA A 214 -20.09 -8.03 -15.66
C ALA A 214 -20.20 -6.68 -16.42
N GLY A 215 -19.47 -5.65 -16.01
CA GLY A 215 -19.57 -4.32 -16.59
C GLY A 215 -18.40 -3.42 -16.25
N VAL A 216 -18.61 -2.13 -16.46
CA VAL A 216 -17.63 -1.06 -16.24
C VAL A 216 -17.05 -1.17 -14.82
N GLY A 217 -15.73 -1.37 -14.75
CA GLY A 217 -15.01 -1.42 -13.48
C GLY A 217 -14.92 -0.04 -12.82
N ARG A 218 -15.19 0.03 -11.51
CA ARG A 218 -15.21 1.28 -10.74
C ARG A 218 -14.15 1.32 -9.63
N GLY A 219 -14.08 0.32 -8.81
CA GLY A 219 -13.13 0.22 -7.71
C GLY A 219 -12.36 -1.09 -7.73
N ALA A 220 -11.20 -1.09 -7.09
CA ALA A 220 -10.39 -2.27 -6.84
C ALA A 220 -9.85 -2.24 -5.41
N ALA A 221 -9.75 -3.40 -4.79
CA ALA A 221 -9.13 -3.57 -3.48
C ALA A 221 -8.51 -4.96 -3.36
N PHE A 222 -7.31 -5.04 -2.81
CA PHE A 222 -6.71 -6.30 -2.38
C PHE A 222 -7.14 -6.64 -0.95
N SER A 223 -7.22 -7.93 -0.64
CA SER A 223 -7.27 -8.38 0.74
C SER A 223 -5.97 -7.99 1.47
N PRO A 224 -6.01 -7.79 2.79
CA PRO A 224 -4.78 -7.52 3.56
C PRO A 224 -3.72 -8.62 3.46
N SER A 225 -4.14 -9.87 3.20
CA SER A 225 -3.25 -11.02 2.94
C SER A 225 -2.65 -11.02 1.53
N GLY A 226 -3.13 -10.18 0.60
CA GLY A 226 -2.68 -10.15 -0.79
C GLY A 226 -3.17 -11.29 -1.67
N ASP A 227 -3.87 -12.27 -1.14
CA ASP A 227 -4.30 -13.50 -1.83
C ASP A 227 -5.64 -13.37 -2.59
N HIS A 228 -6.32 -12.22 -2.47
CA HIS A 228 -7.57 -11.93 -3.16
C HIS A 228 -7.61 -10.49 -3.68
N VAL A 229 -8.28 -10.29 -4.81
CA VAL A 229 -8.61 -8.98 -5.35
C VAL A 229 -10.10 -8.86 -5.60
N ALA A 230 -10.72 -7.82 -5.07
CA ALA A 230 -12.12 -7.48 -5.25
C ALA A 230 -12.26 -6.29 -6.19
N LEU A 231 -13.22 -6.37 -7.11
CA LEU A 231 -13.55 -5.35 -8.09
C LEU A 231 -15.03 -4.97 -7.95
N SER A 232 -15.37 -3.70 -8.02
CA SER A 232 -16.75 -3.23 -8.16
C SER A 232 -17.02 -2.87 -9.62
N ASP A 233 -18.24 -3.10 -10.07
CA ASP A 233 -18.66 -2.79 -11.43
C ASP A 233 -20.11 -2.28 -11.52
N GLU A 234 -20.52 -1.80 -12.73
CA GLU A 234 -21.82 -1.17 -12.94
C GLU A 234 -22.94 -2.13 -13.30
N ASN A 235 -22.66 -3.40 -13.52
CA ASN A 235 -23.66 -4.41 -13.89
C ASN A 235 -23.77 -5.49 -12.79
N SER A 236 -24.98 -6.08 -12.66
CA SER A 236 -25.19 -7.20 -11.74
C SER A 236 -24.22 -8.35 -12.05
N PRO A 237 -23.55 -8.91 -11.07
CA PRO A 237 -23.78 -8.82 -9.60
C PRO A 237 -23.12 -7.63 -8.88
N TRP A 238 -22.65 -6.61 -9.59
CA TRP A 238 -22.12 -5.35 -9.10
C TRP A 238 -20.72 -5.44 -8.50
N MET A 239 -20.17 -6.63 -8.40
CA MET A 239 -18.82 -6.92 -7.92
C MET A 239 -18.33 -8.27 -8.38
N ALA A 240 -17.01 -8.46 -8.40
CA ALA A 240 -16.34 -9.72 -8.64
C ALA A 240 -15.15 -9.85 -7.70
N VAL A 241 -14.87 -11.05 -7.21
CA VAL A 241 -13.66 -11.34 -6.42
C VAL A 241 -12.92 -12.50 -7.04
N TYR A 242 -11.60 -12.40 -7.06
CA TYR A 242 -10.69 -13.38 -7.64
C TYR A 242 -9.62 -13.76 -6.63
N PRO A 243 -9.21 -15.04 -6.55
CA PRO A 243 -7.93 -15.38 -5.96
C PRO A 243 -6.82 -14.64 -6.69
N TRP A 244 -5.79 -14.28 -5.97
CA TRP A 244 -4.64 -13.59 -6.51
C TRP A 244 -3.33 -14.32 -6.18
N SER A 245 -2.38 -14.28 -7.10
CA SER A 245 -1.03 -14.79 -6.94
C SER A 245 -0.06 -14.01 -7.82
N ALA A 246 1.23 -14.30 -7.78
CA ALA A 246 2.23 -13.69 -8.68
C ALA A 246 1.91 -13.90 -10.18
N SER A 247 1.09 -14.89 -10.55
CA SER A 247 0.62 -15.10 -11.92
C SER A 247 -0.64 -14.29 -12.28
N GLY A 248 -1.18 -13.50 -11.36
CA GLY A 248 -2.37 -12.67 -11.55
C GLY A 248 -3.65 -13.31 -11.05
N PHE A 249 -4.75 -13.07 -11.79
CA PHE A 249 -6.10 -13.49 -11.42
C PHE A 249 -6.29 -15.01 -11.50
N GLY A 250 -6.83 -15.60 -10.42
CA GLY A 250 -7.37 -16.94 -10.43
C GLY A 250 -8.80 -17.03 -10.96
N ALA A 251 -9.48 -18.16 -10.73
CA ALA A 251 -10.88 -18.33 -11.11
C ALA A 251 -11.80 -17.47 -10.24
N LYS A 252 -12.72 -16.73 -10.87
CA LYS A 252 -13.70 -15.88 -10.17
C LYS A 252 -14.47 -16.69 -9.13
N PHE A 253 -14.59 -16.17 -7.92
CA PHE A 253 -15.47 -16.75 -6.90
C PHE A 253 -16.95 -16.69 -7.33
N ALA A 254 -17.76 -17.61 -6.78
CA ALA A 254 -19.20 -17.54 -6.95
C ALA A 254 -19.74 -16.21 -6.39
N ASP A 255 -20.74 -15.67 -7.06
CA ASP A 255 -21.38 -14.43 -6.62
C ASP A 255 -22.11 -14.63 -5.28
N PRO A 256 -22.25 -13.57 -4.46
CA PRO A 256 -22.97 -13.71 -3.20
C PRO A 256 -24.44 -14.11 -3.43
N ALA A 257 -24.98 -14.97 -2.57
CA ALA A 257 -26.36 -15.45 -2.68
C ALA A 257 -27.39 -14.29 -2.63
N THR A 258 -27.06 -13.21 -1.95
CA THR A 258 -27.82 -11.95 -1.96
C THR A 258 -26.93 -10.85 -2.51
N THR A 259 -27.17 -10.45 -3.75
CA THR A 259 -26.40 -9.41 -4.41
C THR A 259 -26.73 -8.00 -3.87
N PRO A 260 -25.82 -7.02 -4.00
CA PRO A 260 -26.14 -5.62 -3.83
C PRO A 260 -27.32 -5.18 -4.70
N THR A 261 -27.90 -4.03 -4.41
CA THR A 261 -29.13 -3.55 -5.10
C THR A 261 -28.85 -2.62 -6.28
N GLY A 262 -27.61 -2.23 -6.53
CA GLY A 262 -27.28 -1.27 -7.61
C GLY A 262 -25.80 -1.24 -7.95
N SER A 263 -25.47 -0.42 -8.95
CA SER A 263 -24.10 -0.24 -9.49
C SER A 263 -23.07 -0.02 -8.41
N GLY A 264 -22.07 -0.91 -8.35
CA GLY A 264 -20.96 -0.82 -7.42
C GLY A 264 -20.06 0.40 -7.72
N ARG A 265 -19.62 1.07 -6.66
CA ARG A 265 -18.75 2.25 -6.74
C ARG A 265 -17.40 2.00 -6.07
N ALA A 266 -17.37 1.90 -4.77
CA ALA A 266 -16.16 1.59 -4.01
C ALA A 266 -16.31 0.25 -3.30
N ILE A 267 -15.23 -0.50 -3.26
CA ILE A 267 -15.15 -1.82 -2.61
C ILE A 267 -13.91 -1.86 -1.72
N ARG A 268 -14.04 -2.43 -0.51
CA ARG A 268 -12.93 -2.56 0.44
C ARG A 268 -13.07 -3.82 1.26
N PHE A 269 -11.96 -4.48 1.50
CA PHE A 269 -11.85 -5.44 2.60
C PHE A 269 -11.72 -4.71 3.94
N SER A 270 -12.22 -5.32 5.01
CA SER A 270 -11.88 -4.89 6.36
C SER A 270 -10.38 -5.07 6.62
N PRO A 271 -9.79 -4.36 7.59
CA PRO A 271 -8.37 -4.53 7.94
C PRO A 271 -8.01 -5.96 8.37
N ALA A 272 -8.96 -6.70 8.93
CA ALA A 272 -8.78 -8.13 9.27
C ALA A 272 -8.88 -9.06 8.04
N GLY A 273 -9.38 -8.57 6.89
CA GLY A 273 -9.58 -9.38 5.70
C GLY A 273 -10.76 -10.36 5.79
N THR A 274 -11.55 -10.29 6.84
CA THR A 274 -12.66 -11.21 7.12
C THR A 274 -14.02 -10.70 6.68
N GLU A 275 -14.10 -9.48 6.19
CA GLU A 275 -15.31 -8.88 5.61
C GLU A 275 -14.98 -8.08 4.35
N LEU A 276 -15.97 -7.97 3.48
CA LEU A 276 -15.94 -7.18 2.25
C LEU A 276 -17.16 -6.25 2.21
N ALA A 277 -16.93 -4.96 2.04
CA ALA A 277 -17.99 -3.97 1.89
C ALA A 277 -17.96 -3.34 0.49
N LEU A 278 -19.15 -3.08 -0.06
CA LEU A 278 -19.38 -2.43 -1.34
C LEU A 278 -20.36 -1.27 -1.15
N VAL A 279 -19.97 -0.07 -1.57
CA VAL A 279 -20.89 1.05 -1.73
C VAL A 279 -21.48 1.02 -3.14
N HIS A 280 -22.78 1.27 -3.26
CA HIS A 280 -23.54 1.18 -4.50
C HIS A 280 -24.65 2.25 -4.60
N GLN A 281 -25.21 2.45 -5.80
CA GLN A 281 -26.06 3.60 -6.11
C GLN A 281 -27.47 3.58 -5.54
N ILE A 282 -28.02 2.43 -5.19
CA ILE A 282 -29.43 2.28 -4.78
C ILE A 282 -29.50 1.96 -3.30
N ALA A 283 -30.45 2.57 -2.58
CA ALA A 283 -30.65 2.28 -1.16
C ALA A 283 -30.64 0.76 -0.86
N PRO A 284 -29.94 0.31 0.18
CA PRO A 284 -29.37 1.08 1.30
C PRO A 284 -28.00 1.74 1.02
N CYS A 285 -27.53 1.76 -0.22
CA CYS A 285 -26.29 2.34 -0.71
C CYS A 285 -25.01 1.65 -0.22
N ILE A 286 -25.12 0.66 0.62
CA ILE A 286 -24.01 -0.15 1.08
C ILE A 286 -24.48 -1.60 1.29
N SER A 287 -23.61 -2.53 0.95
CA SER A 287 -23.75 -3.95 1.25
C SER A 287 -22.45 -4.49 1.79
N ALA A 288 -22.50 -5.35 2.78
CA ALA A 288 -21.31 -5.97 3.33
C ALA A 288 -21.55 -7.47 3.59
N TYR A 289 -20.47 -8.23 3.53
CA TYR A 289 -20.47 -9.69 3.57
C TYR A 289 -19.32 -10.19 4.43
N PRO A 290 -19.51 -11.24 5.24
CA PRO A 290 -18.39 -12.02 5.71
C PRO A 290 -17.58 -12.54 4.50
N TRP A 291 -16.28 -12.54 4.63
CA TRP A 291 -15.36 -13.03 3.61
C TRP A 291 -14.44 -14.11 4.18
N SER A 292 -14.18 -15.13 3.38
CA SER A 292 -13.22 -16.19 3.70
C SER A 292 -12.59 -16.73 2.40
N PRO A 293 -11.54 -17.55 2.46
CA PRO A 293 -11.00 -18.26 1.28
C PRO A 293 -12.05 -19.14 0.55
N SER A 294 -13.20 -19.41 1.16
CA SER A 294 -14.32 -20.10 0.53
C SER A 294 -15.27 -19.17 -0.23
N GLY A 295 -15.06 -17.85 -0.17
CA GLY A 295 -15.90 -16.83 -0.80
C GLY A 295 -16.81 -16.11 0.19
N PHE A 296 -17.93 -15.59 -0.34
CA PHE A 296 -18.89 -14.78 0.39
C PHE A 296 -19.70 -15.58 1.40
N GLY A 297 -19.80 -15.06 2.63
CA GLY A 297 -20.80 -15.49 3.60
C GLY A 297 -22.17 -14.85 3.35
N THR A 298 -23.10 -15.07 4.28
CA THR A 298 -24.44 -14.44 4.24
C THR A 298 -24.30 -12.92 4.41
N LYS A 299 -24.95 -12.15 3.51
CA LYS A 299 -24.98 -10.69 3.58
C LYS A 299 -25.38 -10.21 4.99
N PHE A 300 -24.62 -9.28 5.55
CA PHE A 300 -25.00 -8.64 6.80
C PHE A 300 -26.32 -7.86 6.67
N ALA A 301 -27.01 -7.69 7.78
CA ALA A 301 -28.15 -6.80 7.84
C ALA A 301 -27.73 -5.38 7.40
N ASN A 302 -28.62 -4.68 6.72
CA ASN A 302 -28.39 -3.28 6.38
C ASN A 302 -28.26 -2.43 7.65
N PRO A 303 -27.51 -1.31 7.61
CA PRO A 303 -27.48 -0.43 8.76
C PRO A 303 -28.88 0.06 9.13
N ALA A 304 -29.18 0.10 10.43
CA ALA A 304 -30.52 0.49 10.94
C ALA A 304 -30.88 1.93 10.51
N THR A 305 -29.91 2.82 10.44
CA THR A 305 -30.04 4.14 9.82
C THR A 305 -29.46 4.06 8.42
N ALA A 306 -30.26 4.22 7.39
CA ALA A 306 -29.84 4.12 6.00
C ALA A 306 -28.74 5.14 5.67
N VAL A 307 -27.79 4.75 4.81
CA VAL A 307 -26.74 5.62 4.32
C VAL A 307 -27.30 6.70 3.41
N CYS A 308 -28.20 6.35 2.51
CA CYS A 308 -28.81 7.24 1.53
C CYS A 308 -30.30 6.96 1.39
N SER A 309 -31.04 7.95 0.88
CA SER A 309 -32.50 7.89 0.73
C SER A 309 -32.98 7.56 -0.68
N GLY A 310 -32.09 7.41 -1.66
CA GLY A 310 -32.47 7.23 -3.07
C GLY A 310 -31.39 6.60 -3.95
N THR A 311 -31.23 7.12 -5.14
CA THR A 311 -30.14 6.76 -6.06
C THR A 311 -28.98 7.74 -5.87
N SER A 312 -27.94 7.32 -5.20
CA SER A 312 -26.75 8.13 -4.91
C SER A 312 -25.66 7.92 -5.96
N GLY A 313 -25.12 9.01 -6.49
CA GLY A 313 -24.10 8.95 -7.56
C GLY A 313 -22.66 8.75 -7.06
N SER A 314 -22.41 8.97 -5.78
CA SER A 314 -21.05 8.99 -5.22
C SER A 314 -20.83 7.95 -4.13
N ALA A 315 -19.57 7.64 -3.89
CA ALA A 315 -19.30 6.54 -3.01
C ALA A 315 -17.85 6.53 -2.50
N GLY A 316 -17.60 7.29 -1.47
CA GLY A 316 -16.44 7.08 -0.61
C GLY A 316 -16.68 5.89 0.31
N LEU A 317 -15.68 5.07 0.54
CA LEU A 317 -15.71 3.94 1.48
C LEU A 317 -14.36 3.80 2.18
N GLY A 318 -14.35 3.81 3.50
CA GLY A 318 -13.16 3.59 4.31
C GLY A 318 -13.49 2.82 5.58
N PHE A 319 -12.67 1.85 5.93
CA PHE A 319 -12.61 1.27 7.27
C PHE A 319 -11.59 2.05 8.11
N SER A 320 -11.84 2.17 9.41
CA SER A 320 -10.79 2.59 10.34
C SER A 320 -9.68 1.52 10.39
N PRO A 321 -8.42 1.89 10.68
CA PRO A 321 -7.33 0.90 10.74
C PRO A 321 -7.55 -0.20 11.78
N ALA A 322 -8.25 0.11 12.88
CA ALA A 322 -8.64 -0.86 13.90
C ALA A 322 -9.76 -1.80 13.44
N GLY A 323 -10.43 -1.51 12.31
CA GLY A 323 -11.56 -2.28 11.83
C GLY A 323 -12.81 -2.18 12.71
N THR A 324 -12.91 -1.14 13.52
CA THR A 324 -14.02 -0.90 14.45
C THR A 324 -15.04 0.11 13.92
N GLU A 325 -14.75 0.79 12.83
CA GLU A 325 -15.66 1.73 12.17
C GLU A 325 -15.61 1.56 10.65
N ILE A 326 -16.71 1.94 10.01
CA ILE A 326 -16.85 2.05 8.56
C ILE A 326 -17.47 3.39 8.20
N GLY A 327 -16.77 4.16 7.36
CA GLY A 327 -17.19 5.47 6.87
C GLY A 327 -17.67 5.39 5.42
N VAL A 328 -18.79 6.06 5.13
CA VAL A 328 -19.43 6.06 3.81
C VAL A 328 -19.73 7.49 3.38
N GLY A 329 -19.20 7.87 2.22
CA GLY A 329 -19.55 9.11 1.53
C GLY A 329 -20.76 8.91 0.64
N HIS A 330 -21.67 9.89 0.60
CA HIS A 330 -22.92 9.82 -0.19
C HIS A 330 -23.39 11.21 -0.64
N ASP A 331 -24.40 11.26 -1.50
CA ASP A 331 -24.89 12.51 -2.12
C ASP A 331 -25.88 13.28 -1.25
N ASP A 332 -26.54 12.60 -0.32
CA ASP A 332 -27.52 13.20 0.56
C ASP A 332 -26.85 13.83 1.79
N SER A 333 -27.41 14.93 2.34
CA SER A 333 -26.98 15.44 3.65
C SER A 333 -27.20 14.33 4.70
N PRO A 334 -26.21 14.07 5.58
CA PRO A 334 -25.02 14.86 5.92
C PRO A 334 -23.75 14.58 5.06
N TYR A 335 -23.87 13.92 3.93
CA TYR A 335 -22.80 13.57 2.97
C TYR A 335 -21.78 12.55 3.45
N LEU A 336 -21.63 12.37 4.74
CA LEU A 336 -20.78 11.40 5.40
C LEU A 336 -21.56 10.72 6.51
N SER A 337 -21.54 9.39 6.54
CA SER A 337 -22.06 8.58 7.64
C SER A 337 -20.97 7.62 8.12
N VAL A 338 -20.76 7.56 9.42
CA VAL A 338 -19.85 6.57 10.03
C VAL A 338 -20.64 5.68 10.99
N TYR A 339 -20.38 4.40 10.92
CA TYR A 339 -21.01 3.38 11.75
C TYR A 339 -19.94 2.63 12.53
N SER A 340 -20.25 2.23 13.76
CA SER A 340 -19.44 1.23 14.43
C SER A 340 -19.51 -0.08 13.63
N TRP A 341 -18.39 -0.79 13.62
CA TRP A 341 -18.23 -2.02 12.84
C TRP A 341 -17.71 -3.16 13.70
N SER A 342 -18.14 -4.35 13.40
CA SER A 342 -17.65 -5.60 14.03
C SER A 342 -17.85 -6.78 13.09
N THR A 343 -17.42 -7.96 13.48
CA THR A 343 -17.69 -9.21 12.77
C THR A 343 -19.19 -9.57 12.68
N SER A 344 -20.06 -8.80 13.36
CA SER A 344 -21.53 -8.91 13.23
C SER A 344 -22.10 -7.91 12.19
N GLY A 345 -21.26 -7.10 11.54
CA GLY A 345 -21.63 -6.09 10.56
C GLY A 345 -21.81 -4.69 11.17
N PHE A 346 -22.77 -3.94 10.62
CA PHE A 346 -23.05 -2.55 11.01
C PHE A 346 -23.66 -2.46 12.41
N GLY A 347 -23.04 -1.65 13.25
CA GLY A 347 -23.58 -1.25 14.54
C GLY A 347 -24.25 0.13 14.48
N THR A 348 -24.15 0.91 15.55
CA THR A 348 -24.76 2.23 15.67
C THR A 348 -24.08 3.25 14.75
N LYS A 349 -24.90 4.07 14.08
CA LYS A 349 -24.41 5.27 13.39
C LYS A 349 -23.95 6.31 14.42
N PHE A 350 -22.76 6.85 14.22
CA PHE A 350 -22.28 7.98 15.02
C PHE A 350 -23.05 9.27 14.66
N ASP A 351 -23.10 10.20 15.61
CA ASP A 351 -23.65 11.52 15.36
C ASP A 351 -22.90 12.21 14.22
N ASN A 352 -23.62 13.06 13.50
CA ASN A 352 -23.01 13.81 12.40
C ASN A 352 -21.99 14.83 12.96
N PRO A 353 -20.96 15.22 12.19
CA PRO A 353 -20.09 16.31 12.62
C PRO A 353 -20.86 17.63 12.73
N ASP A 354 -20.53 18.46 13.71
CA ASP A 354 -21.15 19.77 13.93
C ASP A 354 -21.07 20.68 12.68
N THR A 355 -19.95 20.59 11.98
CA THR A 355 -19.75 21.25 10.68
C THR A 355 -19.76 20.19 9.60
N LEU A 356 -20.86 20.13 8.85
CA LEU A 356 -21.00 19.15 7.76
C LEU A 356 -19.98 19.42 6.62
N PRO A 357 -19.61 18.39 5.85
CA PRO A 357 -18.97 18.60 4.56
C PRO A 357 -19.80 19.59 3.71
N SER A 358 -19.15 20.45 2.93
CA SER A 358 -19.84 21.43 2.08
C SER A 358 -20.79 20.72 1.11
N GLY A 359 -21.98 21.28 0.94
CA GLY A 359 -23.19 20.71 0.34
C GLY A 359 -23.07 20.13 -1.06
N ALA A 360 -22.29 19.09 -1.23
CA ALA A 360 -22.16 18.32 -2.45
C ALA A 360 -21.72 16.88 -2.13
N ALA A 361 -21.98 15.99 -3.07
CA ALA A 361 -21.63 14.59 -3.02
C ALA A 361 -20.22 14.31 -2.46
N ALA A 362 -20.12 13.40 -1.49
CA ALA A 362 -18.85 12.91 -0.97
C ALA A 362 -18.37 11.71 -1.79
N HIS A 363 -17.26 11.89 -2.48
CA HIS A 363 -16.71 10.91 -3.42
C HIS A 363 -15.62 10.02 -2.82
N ALA A 364 -14.98 10.48 -1.75
CA ALA A 364 -13.91 9.74 -1.10
C ALA A 364 -14.03 9.86 0.43
N VAL A 365 -13.73 8.77 1.12
CA VAL A 365 -13.61 8.72 2.59
C VAL A 365 -12.36 7.93 2.93
N ALA A 366 -11.52 8.47 3.80
CA ALA A 366 -10.35 7.79 4.32
C ALA A 366 -10.15 8.09 5.79
N PHE A 367 -9.86 7.08 6.60
CA PHE A 367 -9.29 7.27 7.93
C PHE A 367 -7.78 7.42 7.82
N SER A 368 -7.18 8.24 8.67
CA SER A 368 -5.72 8.29 8.78
C SER A 368 -5.18 6.94 9.24
N PRO A 369 -3.94 6.57 8.91
CA PRO A 369 -3.33 5.32 9.39
C PRO A 369 -3.28 5.18 10.91
N ALA A 370 -3.24 6.31 11.64
CA ALA A 370 -3.34 6.33 13.10
C ALA A 370 -4.77 6.07 13.61
N GLY A 371 -5.79 6.19 12.75
CA GLY A 371 -7.20 6.05 13.12
C GLY A 371 -7.76 7.22 13.92
N THR A 372 -7.03 8.32 13.99
CA THR A 372 -7.38 9.51 14.79
C THR A 372 -8.02 10.63 14.00
N GLU A 373 -8.10 10.51 12.68
CA GLU A 373 -8.80 11.45 11.81
C GLU A 373 -9.55 10.72 10.69
N VAL A 374 -10.62 11.37 10.20
CA VAL A 374 -11.35 10.97 9.00
C VAL A 374 -11.40 12.13 8.01
N LEU A 375 -11.08 11.85 6.76
CA LEU A 375 -11.07 12.80 5.65
C LEU A 375 -12.18 12.47 4.66
N VAL A 376 -12.77 13.53 4.09
CA VAL A 376 -13.86 13.43 3.12
C VAL A 376 -13.56 14.33 1.92
N GLY A 377 -13.44 13.72 0.74
CA GLY A 377 -13.35 14.40 -0.54
C GLY A 377 -14.75 14.61 -1.14
N ASN A 378 -15.06 15.81 -1.58
CA ASN A 378 -16.38 16.13 -2.10
C ASN A 378 -16.35 17.04 -3.36
N GLY A 379 -17.54 17.37 -3.88
CA GLY A 379 -17.73 18.12 -5.12
C GLY A 379 -17.83 19.64 -4.96
N ALA A 380 -17.73 20.18 -3.77
CA ALA A 380 -17.82 21.64 -3.52
C ALA A 380 -16.63 22.15 -2.70
N THR A 381 -16.25 23.39 -2.93
CA THR A 381 -15.19 24.08 -2.16
C THR A 381 -15.46 23.99 -0.66
N PRO A 382 -14.44 23.60 0.16
CA PRO A 382 -13.02 23.47 -0.15
C PRO A 382 -12.59 22.11 -0.78
N TRP A 383 -13.51 21.28 -1.24
CA TRP A 383 -13.34 19.95 -1.85
C TRP A 383 -12.76 18.87 -0.95
N ILE A 384 -12.19 19.21 0.17
CA ILE A 384 -11.66 18.29 1.18
C ILE A 384 -12.00 18.79 2.58
N HIS A 385 -12.45 17.87 3.44
CA HIS A 385 -12.73 18.12 4.85
C HIS A 385 -12.02 17.09 5.70
N ALA A 386 -11.56 17.49 6.87
CA ALA A 386 -10.91 16.61 7.83
C ALA A 386 -11.48 16.85 9.23
N TYR A 387 -11.65 15.76 9.97
CA TYR A 387 -12.20 15.77 11.32
C TYR A 387 -11.34 14.88 12.20
N PRO A 388 -10.97 15.31 13.42
CA PRO A 388 -10.48 14.40 14.44
C PRO A 388 -11.51 13.30 14.68
N TRP A 389 -11.03 12.09 14.90
CA TRP A 389 -11.85 10.92 15.14
C TRP A 389 -11.46 10.22 16.44
N SER A 390 -12.44 9.74 17.18
CA SER A 390 -12.28 8.96 18.40
C SER A 390 -13.47 8.04 18.62
N ALA A 391 -13.44 7.23 19.65
CA ALA A 391 -14.59 6.40 20.07
C ALA A 391 -15.86 7.22 20.40
N ALA A 392 -15.73 8.52 20.63
CA ALA A 392 -16.87 9.45 20.83
C ALA A 392 -17.44 9.96 19.49
N GLY A 393 -16.82 9.64 18.35
CA GLY A 393 -17.18 10.14 17.02
C GLY A 393 -16.32 11.32 16.56
N PHE A 394 -16.95 12.23 15.79
CA PHE A 394 -16.27 13.38 15.17
C PHE A 394 -15.89 14.46 16.20
N GLY A 395 -14.64 14.94 16.11
CA GLY A 395 -14.25 16.19 16.71
C GLY A 395 -14.62 17.41 15.83
N ALA A 396 -14.23 18.61 16.27
CA ALA A 396 -14.42 19.83 15.50
C ALA A 396 -13.64 19.76 14.18
N LYS A 397 -14.27 20.21 13.08
CA LYS A 397 -13.63 20.25 11.75
C LYS A 397 -12.25 20.93 11.82
N LEU A 398 -11.23 20.28 11.26
CA LEU A 398 -9.89 20.86 11.12
C LEU A 398 -9.91 21.99 10.08
N SER A 399 -8.91 22.88 10.17
CA SER A 399 -8.75 23.96 9.19
C SER A 399 -8.52 23.40 7.79
N ASP A 400 -9.11 24.07 6.82
CA ASP A 400 -8.89 23.75 5.41
C ASP A 400 -7.42 24.01 5.03
N PRO A 401 -6.87 23.29 4.04
CA PRO A 401 -5.51 23.56 3.60
C PRO A 401 -5.37 25.00 3.06
N SER A 402 -4.25 25.65 3.38
CA SER A 402 -3.98 27.06 2.96
C SER A 402 -3.99 27.23 1.44
N THR A 403 -3.60 26.19 0.70
CA THR A 403 -3.74 26.09 -0.75
C THR A 403 -4.68 24.93 -1.04
N LEU A 404 -5.88 25.21 -1.50
CA LEU A 404 -6.92 24.23 -1.77
C LEU A 404 -6.54 23.32 -2.97
N PRO A 405 -7.09 22.09 -3.04
CA PRO A 405 -7.23 21.38 -4.30
C PRO A 405 -7.95 22.25 -5.33
N THR A 406 -7.81 21.97 -6.60
CA THR A 406 -8.37 22.82 -7.66
C THR A 406 -9.73 22.34 -8.19
N GLY A 407 -10.28 21.25 -7.68
CA GLY A 407 -11.56 20.70 -8.11
C GLY A 407 -12.04 19.56 -7.22
N THR A 408 -13.12 18.91 -7.64
CA THR A 408 -13.77 17.80 -6.94
C THR A 408 -12.77 16.73 -6.57
N VAL A 409 -12.62 16.45 -5.27
CA VAL A 409 -11.74 15.38 -4.79
C VAL A 409 -12.46 14.04 -4.93
N ARG A 410 -11.90 13.18 -5.79
CA ARG A 410 -12.43 11.86 -6.15
C ARG A 410 -11.79 10.72 -5.38
N SER A 411 -10.57 10.91 -4.91
CA SER A 411 -9.83 9.90 -4.16
C SER A 411 -8.88 10.51 -3.15
N ILE A 412 -8.64 9.79 -2.06
CA ILE A 412 -7.75 10.15 -0.97
C ILE A 412 -6.85 8.94 -0.71
N GLY A 413 -5.55 9.16 -0.64
CA GLY A 413 -4.58 8.17 -0.21
C GLY A 413 -3.65 8.76 0.84
N PHE A 414 -3.37 8.01 1.90
CA PHE A 414 -2.32 8.33 2.85
C PHE A 414 -1.05 7.54 2.51
N SER A 415 0.10 8.13 2.78
CA SER A 415 1.37 7.39 2.84
C SER A 415 1.32 6.33 3.94
N SER A 416 2.16 5.31 3.86
CA SER A 416 2.24 4.25 4.88
C SER A 416 2.65 4.80 6.25
N THR A 417 3.45 5.86 6.25
CA THR A 417 3.85 6.58 7.47
C THR A 417 2.70 7.37 8.09
N GLY A 418 1.65 7.68 7.31
CA GLY A 418 0.56 8.57 7.69
C GLY A 418 0.96 10.04 7.82
N LEU A 419 2.15 10.41 7.36
CA LEU A 419 2.66 11.78 7.43
C LEU A 419 2.32 12.62 6.21
N GLU A 420 1.79 12.01 5.16
CA GLU A 420 1.36 12.68 3.93
C GLU A 420 0.01 12.16 3.46
N VAL A 421 -0.73 13.06 2.82
CA VAL A 421 -2.00 12.77 2.16
C VAL A 421 -1.98 13.27 0.72
N ILE A 422 -2.43 12.42 -0.19
CA ILE A 422 -2.53 12.74 -1.62
C ILE A 422 -3.98 12.65 -2.06
N LEU A 423 -4.39 13.64 -2.84
CA LEU A 423 -5.74 13.81 -3.35
C LEU A 423 -5.75 13.72 -4.87
N GLY A 424 -6.61 12.87 -5.42
CA GLY A 424 -6.94 12.86 -6.84
C GLY A 424 -8.19 13.69 -7.09
N HIS A 425 -8.18 14.56 -8.10
CA HIS A 425 -9.29 15.47 -8.40
C HIS A 425 -9.49 15.70 -9.91
N ASP A 426 -10.57 16.39 -10.29
CA ASP A 426 -11.01 16.48 -11.68
C ASP A 426 -10.53 17.71 -12.44
N THR A 427 -9.73 18.57 -11.82
CA THR A 427 -9.20 19.79 -12.45
C THR A 427 -7.67 19.83 -12.33
N SER A 428 -6.96 20.31 -13.34
CA SER A 428 -5.49 20.43 -13.31
C SER A 428 -5.03 21.14 -12.03
N PRO A 429 -4.00 20.62 -11.33
CA PRO A 429 -3.03 19.58 -11.73
C PRO A 429 -3.50 18.12 -11.56
N TYR A 430 -4.76 17.86 -11.27
CA TYR A 430 -5.40 16.56 -11.11
C TYR A 430 -4.95 15.75 -9.90
N ILE A 431 -3.82 16.09 -9.31
CA ILE A 431 -3.26 15.47 -8.11
C ILE A 431 -2.64 16.54 -7.22
N THR A 432 -2.89 16.46 -5.92
CA THR A 432 -2.37 17.40 -4.93
C THR A 432 -1.95 16.64 -3.68
N ALA A 433 -0.82 17.01 -3.09
CA ALA A 433 -0.30 16.37 -1.90
C ALA A 433 0.01 17.39 -0.80
N TYR A 434 -0.14 16.95 0.46
CA TYR A 434 0.13 17.75 1.66
C TYR A 434 0.84 16.91 2.70
N PRO A 435 1.79 17.50 3.46
CA PRO A 435 2.16 16.94 4.75
C PRO A 435 0.91 16.82 5.62
N TRP A 436 0.84 15.77 6.40
CA TRP A 436 -0.27 15.48 7.30
C TRP A 436 0.19 15.34 8.75
N SER A 437 -0.62 15.83 9.66
CA SER A 437 -0.45 15.64 11.10
C SER A 437 -1.83 15.68 11.80
N PRO A 438 -1.96 15.32 13.08
CA PRO A 438 -3.22 15.47 13.82
C PRO A 438 -3.76 16.90 13.86
N SER A 439 -2.94 17.91 13.56
CA SER A 439 -3.39 19.30 13.41
C SER A 439 -3.91 19.63 11.99
N GLY A 440 -3.90 18.69 11.07
CA GLY A 440 -4.41 18.81 9.71
C GLY A 440 -3.33 18.98 8.64
N PHE A 441 -3.69 19.68 7.57
CA PHE A 441 -2.88 19.84 6.36
C PHE A 441 -1.71 20.82 6.57
N GLY A 442 -0.51 20.39 6.17
CA GLY A 442 0.66 21.25 6.06
C GLY A 442 0.68 22.05 4.74
N THR A 443 1.81 22.65 4.42
CA THR A 443 2.02 23.38 3.16
C THR A 443 2.01 22.40 1.98
N LYS A 444 1.20 22.70 0.96
CA LYS A 444 1.09 21.89 -0.26
C LYS A 444 2.46 21.60 -0.87
N PHE A 445 2.72 20.35 -1.21
CA PHE A 445 3.89 19.96 -1.99
C PHE A 445 3.85 20.55 -3.41
N ALA A 446 5.02 20.66 -4.04
CA ALA A 446 5.12 20.98 -5.45
C ALA A 446 4.37 19.92 -6.29
N ASN A 447 3.73 20.36 -7.37
CA ASN A 447 3.11 19.43 -8.30
C ASN A 447 4.18 18.55 -8.97
N PRO A 448 3.85 17.32 -9.39
CA PRO A 448 4.78 16.53 -10.18
C PRO A 448 5.16 17.26 -11.48
N SER A 449 6.40 17.13 -11.92
CA SER A 449 6.90 17.77 -13.15
C SER A 449 6.14 17.32 -14.41
N THR A 450 5.63 16.11 -14.40
CA THR A 450 4.73 15.56 -15.44
C THR A 450 3.41 15.21 -14.77
N LEU A 451 2.35 15.94 -15.06
CA LEU A 451 1.03 15.75 -14.49
C LEU A 451 0.36 14.46 -15.00
N PRO A 452 -0.61 13.87 -14.26
CA PRO A 452 -1.61 12.97 -14.85
C PRO A 452 -2.27 13.65 -16.05
N ALA A 453 -2.69 12.88 -17.05
CA ALA A 453 -3.19 13.45 -18.31
C ALA A 453 -4.60 14.08 -18.19
N SER A 454 -5.33 13.76 -17.14
CA SER A 454 -6.71 14.25 -16.90
C SER A 454 -7.19 13.89 -15.49
N ASN A 455 -8.49 14.06 -15.25
CA ASN A 455 -9.20 13.77 -14.00
C ASN A 455 -8.73 12.46 -13.37
N VAL A 456 -8.27 12.53 -12.12
CA VAL A 456 -7.84 11.37 -11.34
C VAL A 456 -9.00 10.85 -10.50
N PHE A 457 -9.34 9.58 -10.68
CA PHE A 457 -10.43 8.91 -9.97
C PHE A 457 -9.97 7.97 -8.86
N GLY A 458 -8.77 7.43 -8.96
CA GLY A 458 -8.19 6.53 -7.95
C GLY A 458 -6.76 6.90 -7.65
N ILE A 459 -6.41 6.92 -6.37
CA ILE A 459 -5.06 7.04 -5.82
C ILE A 459 -4.80 5.79 -4.99
N THR A 460 -3.63 5.21 -5.15
CA THR A 460 -3.15 4.09 -4.35
C THR A 460 -1.66 4.23 -4.07
N PHE A 461 -1.24 3.77 -2.92
CA PHE A 461 0.16 3.69 -2.53
C PHE A 461 0.66 2.25 -2.54
N ALA A 462 1.93 2.07 -2.84
CA ALA A 462 2.68 0.88 -2.51
C ALA A 462 3.87 1.25 -1.65
N ASN A 463 4.16 0.41 -0.67
CA ASN A 463 5.45 0.39 -0.01
C ASN A 463 6.45 -0.30 -0.95
N ASN A 464 7.60 0.31 -1.20
CA ASN A 464 8.70 -0.30 -1.95
C ASN A 464 9.57 -1.16 -1.05
#